data_bb24d7626fab41c461df01277dfe3c99
#
_entry.id   bb24d7626fab41c461df01277dfe3c99
#
_cell.length_a   1.000
_cell.length_b   1.000
_cell.length_c   1.000
_cell.angle_alpha   90.00
_cell.angle_beta   90.00
_cell.angle_gamma   90.00
#
_symmetry.space_group_name_H-M   'P 1'
#
loop_
_entity.id
_entity.type
_entity.pdbx_description
1 polymer ?
#
loop_
_entity_poly.entity_id
_entity_poly.type
_entity_poly.pdbx_seq_one_letter_code
_entity_poly.pdbx_strand_id
1 'polypeptide(L)'
;VMIQLLGILVVALLLYLGQKTVYQKVWHKNLRVRLAFQEEGIWEGQESTLSEIIENQKKLPLTMLKVKFQTDRHLLFADTKGSRTTDKFYRNDIFQIGRMEKVTRVLRFTAGRRGYYTIAEADLVASDLFLTAQYTAATDISHCSLYVYPKPFSHPEFRQSLKQLSGEVLT
;
A
#
# COMPACT_ATOMS: atom_id res chain seq x y z
N VAL A 1 35.91 -14.84 -35.86
CA VAL A 1 35.66 -13.98 -34.70
C VAL A 1 34.40 -13.12 -34.93
N MET A 2 34.29 -12.35 -36.04
CA MET A 2 33.10 -11.47 -36.29
C MET A 2 31.80 -12.26 -36.39
N ILE A 3 31.73 -13.38 -37.05
CA ILE A 3 30.53 -14.21 -37.19
C ILE A 3 30.10 -14.79 -35.84
N GLN A 4 31.05 -15.20 -35.01
CA GLN A 4 30.77 -15.67 -33.64
C GLN A 4 30.21 -14.58 -32.76
N LEU A 5 30.77 -13.36 -32.81
CA LEU A 5 30.26 -12.20 -32.07
C LEU A 5 28.86 -11.82 -32.50
N LEU A 6 28.59 -11.84 -33.84
CA LEU A 6 27.26 -11.59 -34.37
C LEU A 6 26.25 -12.65 -33.90
N GLY A 7 26.66 -13.93 -33.90
CA GLY A 7 25.82 -15.01 -33.38
C GLY A 7 25.44 -14.84 -31.89
N ILE A 8 26.41 -14.50 -31.06
CA ILE A 8 26.19 -14.23 -29.62
C ILE A 8 25.21 -13.06 -29.43
N LEU A 9 25.38 -11.98 -30.21
CA LEU A 9 24.52 -10.79 -30.11
C LEU A 9 23.06 -11.11 -30.53
N VAL A 10 22.86 -11.92 -31.59
CA VAL A 10 21.52 -12.37 -32.00
C VAL A 10 20.87 -13.23 -30.92
N VAL A 11 21.58 -14.19 -30.35
CA VAL A 11 21.07 -15.03 -29.25
C VAL A 11 20.70 -14.18 -28.03
N ALA A 12 21.55 -13.24 -27.63
CA ALA A 12 21.27 -12.33 -26.52
C ALA A 12 20.02 -11.48 -26.77
N LEU A 13 19.86 -10.98 -28.00
CA LEU A 13 18.66 -10.22 -28.40
C LEU A 13 17.39 -11.07 -28.34
N LEU A 14 17.44 -12.32 -28.82
CA LEU A 14 16.31 -13.24 -28.77
C LEU A 14 15.93 -13.58 -27.32
N LEU A 15 16.90 -13.83 -26.45
CA LEU A 15 16.66 -14.06 -25.03
C LEU A 15 16.04 -12.83 -24.35
N TYR A 16 16.53 -11.64 -24.68
CA TYR A 16 15.98 -10.38 -24.15
C TYR A 16 14.51 -10.17 -24.58
N LEU A 17 14.20 -10.34 -25.86
CA LEU A 17 12.83 -10.20 -26.38
C LEU A 17 11.91 -11.30 -25.83
N GLY A 18 12.41 -12.52 -25.72
CA GLY A 18 11.69 -13.64 -25.13
C GLY A 18 11.31 -13.39 -23.67
N GLN A 19 12.26 -12.97 -22.84
CA GLN A 19 11.99 -12.67 -21.43
C GLN A 19 10.98 -11.52 -21.27
N LYS A 20 11.12 -10.46 -22.07
CA LYS A 20 10.20 -9.33 -22.05
C LYS A 20 8.76 -9.75 -22.36
N THR A 21 8.56 -10.57 -23.39
CA THR A 21 7.25 -11.07 -23.83
C THR A 21 6.63 -11.98 -22.75
N VAL A 22 7.41 -12.89 -22.18
CA VAL A 22 6.96 -13.78 -21.09
C VAL A 22 6.59 -12.95 -19.88
N TYR A 23 7.44 -12.01 -19.47
CA TYR A 23 7.20 -11.18 -18.30
C TYR A 23 5.92 -10.37 -18.46
N GLN A 24 5.72 -9.71 -19.59
CA GLN A 24 4.53 -8.92 -19.89
C GLN A 24 3.22 -9.71 -19.73
N LYS A 25 3.22 -11.00 -20.11
CA LYS A 25 2.02 -11.85 -20.05
C LYS A 25 1.78 -12.50 -18.69
N VAL A 26 2.81 -12.66 -17.87
CA VAL A 26 2.76 -13.52 -16.68
C VAL A 26 2.95 -12.77 -15.38
N TRP A 27 3.51 -11.55 -15.37
CA TRP A 27 3.89 -10.84 -14.15
C TRP A 27 2.74 -10.64 -13.16
N HIS A 28 1.53 -10.36 -13.63
CA HIS A 28 0.35 -10.12 -12.79
C HIS A 28 -0.42 -11.39 -12.41
N LYS A 29 -0.17 -12.51 -13.13
CA LYS A 29 -0.86 -13.78 -12.86
C LYS A 29 -0.39 -14.36 -11.53
N ASN A 30 -1.33 -14.91 -10.75
CA ASN A 30 -1.06 -15.53 -9.45
C ASN A 30 -0.27 -14.61 -8.48
N LEU A 31 -0.52 -13.31 -8.58
CA LEU A 31 -0.05 -12.30 -7.64
C LEU A 31 -1.27 -11.84 -6.84
N ARG A 32 -1.21 -11.99 -5.51
CA ARG A 32 -2.25 -11.54 -4.60
C ARG A 32 -1.71 -10.40 -3.76
N VAL A 33 -2.47 -9.32 -3.69
CA VAL A 33 -2.17 -8.18 -2.82
C VAL A 33 -3.37 -7.99 -1.90
N ARG A 34 -3.11 -7.87 -0.62
CA ARG A 34 -4.12 -7.61 0.41
C ARG A 34 -3.64 -6.49 1.31
N LEU A 35 -4.51 -5.55 1.54
CA LEU A 35 -4.34 -4.52 2.55
C LEU A 35 -5.39 -4.78 3.63
N ALA A 36 -4.99 -4.73 4.88
CA ALA A 36 -5.91 -4.95 6.00
C ALA A 36 -5.51 -4.09 7.19
N PHE A 37 -6.47 -3.35 7.73
CA PHE A 37 -6.30 -2.73 9.04
C PHE A 37 -6.32 -3.82 10.13
N GLN A 38 -5.54 -3.63 11.17
CA GLN A 38 -5.50 -4.59 12.28
C GLN A 38 -6.82 -4.62 13.04
N GLU A 39 -7.47 -3.47 13.12
CA GLU A 39 -8.73 -3.27 13.84
C GLU A 39 -9.77 -2.68 12.89
N GLU A 40 -11.04 -3.03 13.10
CA GLU A 40 -12.15 -2.46 12.32
C GLU A 40 -12.57 -1.08 12.85
N GLY A 41 -12.26 -0.78 14.10
CA GLY A 41 -12.61 0.49 14.74
C GLY A 41 -11.61 0.90 15.81
N ILE A 42 -11.22 2.17 15.79
CA ILE A 42 -10.31 2.78 16.77
C ILE A 42 -10.81 4.17 17.14
N TRP A 43 -10.23 4.77 18.19
CA TRP A 43 -10.55 6.13 18.61
C TRP A 43 -9.63 7.15 17.96
N GLU A 44 -10.14 8.36 17.78
CA GLU A 44 -9.34 9.50 17.29
C GLU A 44 -8.14 9.74 18.23
N GLY A 45 -6.95 9.84 17.65
CA GLY A 45 -5.68 9.94 18.36
C GLY A 45 -5.04 8.60 18.72
N GLN A 46 -5.70 7.46 18.48
CA GLN A 46 -5.15 6.14 18.74
C GLN A 46 -4.23 5.70 17.61
N GLU A 47 -3.19 4.95 17.96
CA GLU A 47 -2.30 4.27 17.02
C GLU A 47 -2.84 2.89 16.66
N SER A 48 -2.69 2.53 15.40
CA SER A 48 -2.99 1.20 14.87
C SER A 48 -2.06 0.85 13.71
N THR A 49 -2.28 -0.28 13.07
CA THR A 49 -1.45 -0.76 11.98
C THR A 49 -2.25 -1.16 10.74
N LEU A 50 -1.67 -0.89 9.58
CA LEU A 50 -2.10 -1.39 8.28
C LEU A 50 -1.11 -2.45 7.82
N SER A 51 -1.59 -3.64 7.54
CA SER A 51 -0.79 -4.75 7.03
C SER A 51 -0.88 -4.81 5.50
N GLU A 52 0.25 -4.78 4.84
CA GLU A 52 0.40 -5.03 3.40
C GLU A 52 0.90 -6.46 3.21
N ILE A 53 0.10 -7.29 2.60
CA ILE A 53 0.40 -8.70 2.36
C ILE A 53 0.46 -8.92 0.86
N ILE A 54 1.64 -9.31 0.37
CA ILE A 54 1.86 -9.58 -1.05
C ILE A 54 2.34 -11.02 -1.19
N GLU A 55 1.63 -11.79 -1.98
CA GLU A 55 1.89 -13.21 -2.17
C GLU A 55 2.11 -13.49 -3.66
N ASN A 56 3.31 -13.92 -3.99
CA ASN A 56 3.69 -14.36 -5.32
C ASN A 56 3.59 -15.90 -5.41
N GLN A 57 2.53 -16.40 -6.01
CA GLN A 57 2.27 -17.85 -6.17
C GLN A 57 2.80 -18.40 -7.49
N LYS A 58 3.83 -17.78 -8.07
CA LYS A 58 4.45 -18.23 -9.33
C LYS A 58 5.96 -18.38 -9.20
N LYS A 59 6.55 -19.12 -10.15
CA LYS A 59 8.00 -19.32 -10.21
C LYS A 59 8.77 -18.09 -10.74
N LEU A 60 8.08 -17.10 -11.31
CA LEU A 60 8.68 -15.87 -11.80
C LEU A 60 8.87 -14.90 -10.62
N PRO A 61 10.11 -14.50 -10.30
CA PRO A 61 10.35 -13.49 -9.28
C PRO A 61 9.96 -12.11 -9.79
N LEU A 62 9.58 -11.21 -8.88
CA LEU A 62 9.33 -9.81 -9.13
C LEU A 62 10.45 -9.00 -8.49
N THR A 63 11.41 -8.56 -9.30
CA THR A 63 12.60 -7.84 -8.85
C THR A 63 12.26 -6.46 -8.30
N MET A 64 11.24 -5.83 -8.85
CA MET A 64 10.70 -4.58 -8.35
C MET A 64 9.18 -4.55 -8.59
N LEU A 65 8.43 -4.63 -7.50
CA LEU A 65 6.99 -4.41 -7.49
C LEU A 65 6.69 -3.17 -6.67
N LYS A 66 6.04 -2.18 -7.28
CA LYS A 66 5.52 -1.02 -6.59
C LYS A 66 4.03 -1.23 -6.35
N VAL A 67 3.61 -1.07 -5.12
CA VAL A 67 2.19 -1.06 -4.71
C VAL A 67 1.83 0.37 -4.40
N LYS A 68 0.90 0.93 -5.16
CA LYS A 68 0.43 2.30 -5.00
C LYS A 68 -1.02 2.27 -4.59
N PHE A 69 -1.34 2.90 -3.50
CA PHE A 69 -2.72 3.04 -3.05
C PHE A 69 -2.96 4.41 -2.43
N GLN A 70 -4.20 4.83 -2.46
CA GLN A 70 -4.61 6.11 -1.90
C GLN A 70 -5.06 5.91 -0.46
N THR A 71 -4.50 6.73 0.46
CA THR A 71 -4.94 6.82 1.85
C THR A 71 -5.48 8.21 2.13
N ASP A 72 -6.26 8.36 3.20
CA ASP A 72 -6.69 9.68 3.64
C ASP A 72 -5.56 10.39 4.41
N ARG A 73 -5.49 11.72 4.26
CA ARG A 73 -4.51 12.58 4.93
C ARG A 73 -4.59 12.56 6.45
N HIS A 74 -5.70 12.09 7.00
CA HIS A 74 -5.92 12.01 8.45
C HIS A 74 -5.42 10.70 9.06
N LEU A 75 -4.97 9.74 8.23
CA LEU A 75 -4.22 8.58 8.68
C LEU A 75 -2.72 8.91 8.63
N LEU A 76 -2.15 9.27 9.76
CA LEU A 76 -0.77 9.76 9.88
C LEU A 76 0.18 8.59 10.02
N PHE A 77 0.80 8.17 8.93
CA PHE A 77 1.76 7.07 8.94
C PHE A 77 3.12 7.50 9.51
N ALA A 78 3.65 6.69 10.44
CA ALA A 78 4.94 6.94 11.08
C ALA A 78 6.13 6.76 10.12
N ASP A 79 6.02 5.84 9.15
CA ASP A 79 7.05 5.60 8.14
C ASP A 79 6.71 6.34 6.85
N THR A 80 7.51 7.37 6.55
CA THR A 80 7.40 8.19 5.33
C THR A 80 8.34 7.72 4.21
N LYS A 81 9.17 6.70 4.46
CA LYS A 81 10.08 6.16 3.44
C LYS A 81 9.28 5.50 2.31
N GLY A 82 9.36 6.09 1.12
CA GLY A 82 8.63 5.63 -0.07
C GLY A 82 7.31 6.35 -0.34
N SER A 83 6.85 7.20 0.56
CA SER A 83 5.66 8.03 0.36
C SER A 83 6.03 9.34 -0.35
N ARG A 84 5.62 9.51 -1.60
CA ARG A 84 5.55 10.85 -2.23
C ARG A 84 4.21 11.46 -1.86
N THR A 85 4.25 12.46 -1.02
CA THR A 85 3.10 13.27 -0.62
C THR A 85 2.76 14.24 -1.76
N THR A 86 1.74 13.92 -2.52
CA THR A 86 0.99 14.88 -3.33
C THR A 86 -0.39 15.00 -2.69
N ASP A 87 -1.14 16.09 -2.86
CA ASP A 87 -2.36 16.52 -2.14
C ASP A 87 -3.45 15.50 -1.75
N LYS A 88 -3.36 14.28 -2.24
CA LYS A 88 -4.02 13.07 -1.75
C LYS A 88 -2.92 12.09 -1.47
N PHE A 89 -2.85 11.56 -0.27
CA PHE A 89 -1.79 10.67 0.19
C PHE A 89 -1.73 9.40 -0.65
N TYR A 90 -1.04 9.46 -1.79
CA TYR A 90 -0.64 8.29 -2.54
C TYR A 90 0.57 7.68 -1.86
N ARG A 91 0.37 6.50 -1.33
CA ARG A 91 1.45 5.69 -0.82
C ARG A 91 2.01 4.85 -1.96
N ASN A 92 3.34 4.81 -2.05
CA ASN A 92 4.05 4.06 -3.08
C ASN A 92 5.12 3.22 -2.38
N ASP A 93 4.80 1.97 -2.11
CA ASP A 93 5.67 1.03 -1.44
C ASP A 93 6.35 0.10 -2.46
N ILE A 94 7.66 -0.09 -2.31
CA ILE A 94 8.48 -0.90 -3.20
C ILE A 94 8.79 -2.22 -2.52
N PHE A 95 8.57 -3.33 -3.24
CA PHE A 95 8.81 -4.69 -2.80
C PHE A 95 9.71 -5.41 -3.80
N GLN A 96 10.55 -6.27 -3.25
CA GLN A 96 11.25 -7.30 -3.99
C GLN A 96 10.75 -8.65 -3.50
N ILE A 97 10.21 -9.47 -4.42
CA ILE A 97 9.52 -10.70 -4.06
C ILE A 97 10.08 -11.84 -4.90
N GLY A 98 10.57 -12.86 -4.22
CA GLY A 98 11.06 -14.07 -4.86
C GLY A 98 9.95 -14.93 -5.45
N ARG A 99 10.33 -16.07 -5.99
CA ARG A 99 9.40 -17.10 -6.47
C ARG A 99 8.69 -17.77 -5.29
N MET A 100 7.38 -17.98 -5.41
CA MET A 100 6.56 -18.66 -4.36
C MET A 100 6.76 -18.05 -2.98
N GLU A 101 6.92 -16.72 -2.91
CA GLU A 101 7.20 -16.00 -1.68
C GLU A 101 6.01 -15.13 -1.27
N LYS A 102 5.82 -15.02 0.04
CA LYS A 102 4.88 -14.11 0.68
C LYS A 102 5.64 -13.11 1.53
N VAL A 103 5.39 -11.84 1.28
CA VAL A 103 5.98 -10.73 2.04
C VAL A 103 4.85 -10.01 2.78
N THR A 104 5.06 -9.73 4.05
CA THR A 104 4.15 -8.93 4.87
C THR A 104 4.89 -7.72 5.41
N ARG A 105 4.35 -6.55 5.19
CA ARG A 105 4.82 -5.28 5.76
C ARG A 105 3.76 -4.71 6.69
N VAL A 106 4.15 -4.23 7.84
CA VAL A 106 3.26 -3.61 8.82
C VAL A 106 3.59 -2.11 8.90
N LEU A 107 2.60 -1.29 8.63
CA LEU A 107 2.68 0.15 8.64
C LEU A 107 1.95 0.69 9.85
N ARG A 108 2.64 1.41 10.72
CA ARG A 108 2.04 2.08 11.88
C ARG A 108 1.48 3.43 11.47
N PHE A 109 0.29 3.76 11.95
CA PHE A 109 -0.33 5.06 11.74
C PHE A 109 -1.09 5.50 12.99
N THR A 110 -1.32 6.81 13.08
CA THR A 110 -2.19 7.43 14.08
C THR A 110 -3.43 7.97 13.38
N ALA A 111 -4.61 7.71 13.93
CA ALA A 111 -5.87 8.26 13.41
C ALA A 111 -6.03 9.72 13.85
N GLY A 112 -5.76 10.66 12.96
CA GLY A 112 -5.79 12.10 13.27
C GLY A 112 -7.20 12.71 13.29
N ARG A 113 -8.23 12.05 12.76
CA ARG A 113 -9.59 12.55 12.71
C ARG A 113 -10.61 11.41 12.67
N ARG A 114 -11.74 11.62 13.34
CA ARG A 114 -12.90 10.72 13.24
C ARG A 114 -13.43 10.62 11.81
N GLY A 115 -13.91 9.44 11.41
CA GLY A 115 -14.46 9.20 10.08
C GLY A 115 -14.48 7.73 9.70
N TYR A 116 -14.92 7.47 8.48
CA TYR A 116 -14.84 6.17 7.85
C TYR A 116 -13.80 6.21 6.74
N TYR A 117 -12.81 5.36 6.82
CA TYR A 117 -11.68 5.28 5.89
C TYR A 117 -11.70 3.96 5.17
N THR A 118 -11.53 3.98 3.85
CA THR A 118 -11.49 2.78 3.03
C THR A 118 -10.38 2.87 1.99
N ILE A 119 -9.77 1.72 1.70
CA ILE A 119 -8.84 1.54 0.59
C ILE A 119 -9.48 0.51 -0.32
N ALA A 120 -10.00 0.95 -1.46
CA ALA A 120 -10.74 0.09 -2.38
C ALA A 120 -9.87 -0.49 -3.50
N GLU A 121 -8.84 0.24 -3.92
CA GLU A 121 -8.02 -0.12 -5.08
C GLU A 121 -6.55 0.12 -4.80
N ALA A 122 -5.71 -0.67 -5.45
CA ALA A 122 -4.27 -0.45 -5.50
C ALA A 122 -3.76 -0.67 -6.92
N ASP A 123 -2.84 0.21 -7.35
CA ASP A 123 -2.11 0.06 -8.59
C ASP A 123 -0.82 -0.70 -8.35
N LEU A 124 -0.62 -1.75 -9.12
CA LEU A 124 0.59 -2.55 -9.11
C LEU A 124 1.44 -2.15 -10.31
N VAL A 125 2.69 -1.81 -10.07
CA VAL A 125 3.66 -1.52 -11.12
C VAL A 125 4.86 -2.45 -10.95
N ALA A 126 5.03 -3.39 -11.86
CA ALA A 126 6.17 -4.29 -11.87
C ALA A 126 7.15 -3.90 -12.97
N SER A 127 8.44 -4.09 -12.71
CA SER A 127 9.49 -3.99 -13.72
C SER A 127 9.93 -5.37 -14.15
N ASP A 128 10.34 -5.49 -15.41
CA ASP A 128 10.95 -6.73 -15.92
C ASP A 128 12.28 -7.05 -15.22
N LEU A 129 12.87 -8.21 -15.49
CA LEU A 129 14.09 -8.67 -14.81
C LEU A 129 15.27 -7.72 -15.00
N PHE A 130 15.34 -7.01 -16.12
CA PHE A 130 16.41 -6.06 -16.41
C PHE A 130 16.04 -4.61 -16.11
N LEU A 131 14.85 -4.35 -15.52
CA LEU A 131 14.33 -3.02 -15.21
C LEU A 131 14.19 -2.10 -16.44
N THR A 132 14.05 -2.68 -17.62
CA THR A 132 13.96 -1.95 -18.90
C THR A 132 12.53 -1.58 -19.28
N ALA A 133 11.54 -2.30 -18.74
CA ALA A 133 10.13 -2.05 -18.99
C ALA A 133 9.34 -2.09 -17.68
N GLN A 134 8.27 -1.29 -17.63
CA GLN A 134 7.32 -1.28 -16.51
C GLN A 134 5.94 -1.65 -17.01
N TYR A 135 5.24 -2.44 -16.22
CA TYR A 135 3.88 -2.91 -16.49
C TYR A 135 2.98 -2.54 -15.32
N THR A 136 1.80 -2.05 -15.62
CA THR A 136 0.83 -1.61 -14.59
C THR A 136 -0.43 -2.45 -14.66
N ALA A 137 -0.97 -2.79 -13.51
CA ALA A 137 -2.29 -3.40 -13.36
C ALA A 137 -2.96 -2.87 -12.10
N ALA A 138 -4.26 -2.58 -12.17
CA ALA A 138 -5.06 -2.29 -11.00
C ALA A 138 -5.50 -3.59 -10.33
N THR A 139 -5.64 -3.56 -9.01
CA THR A 139 -6.18 -4.68 -8.23
C THR A 139 -7.19 -4.14 -7.22
N ASP A 140 -8.33 -4.81 -7.11
CA ASP A 140 -9.33 -4.48 -6.11
C ASP A 140 -8.86 -4.95 -4.74
N ILE A 141 -8.99 -4.07 -3.76
CA ILE A 141 -8.72 -4.37 -2.36
C ILE A 141 -10.05 -4.55 -1.66
N SER A 142 -10.39 -5.80 -1.37
CA SER A 142 -11.61 -6.14 -0.66
C SER A 142 -11.43 -6.00 0.86
N HIS A 143 -12.44 -5.42 1.52
CA HIS A 143 -12.56 -5.37 2.99
C HIS A 143 -11.43 -4.64 3.73
N CYS A 144 -10.86 -3.58 3.14
CA CYS A 144 -9.91 -2.71 3.82
C CYS A 144 -10.60 -1.40 4.25
N SER A 145 -11.26 -1.45 5.40
CA SER A 145 -11.98 -0.31 5.96
C SER A 145 -11.71 -0.15 7.45
N LEU A 146 -11.82 1.09 7.94
CA LEU A 146 -11.55 1.46 9.32
C LEU A 146 -12.57 2.52 9.77
N TYR A 147 -13.21 2.27 10.90
CA TYR A 147 -14.02 3.27 11.60
C TYR A 147 -13.17 3.97 12.66
N VAL A 148 -13.08 5.29 12.59
CA VAL A 148 -12.45 6.10 13.63
C VAL A 148 -13.53 6.83 14.39
N TYR A 149 -13.71 6.44 15.64
CA TYR A 149 -14.67 7.04 16.57
C TYR A 149 -14.16 8.38 17.11
N PRO A 150 -15.05 9.30 17.43
CA PRO A 150 -14.66 10.54 18.10
C PRO A 150 -13.98 10.23 19.44
N LYS A 151 -12.98 11.06 19.80
CA LYS A 151 -12.30 10.94 21.09
C LYS A 151 -13.34 10.97 22.23
N PRO A 152 -13.32 9.98 23.13
CA PRO A 152 -14.24 9.99 24.25
C PRO A 152 -13.95 11.20 25.16
N PHE A 153 -15.00 11.90 25.55
CA PHE A 153 -14.85 12.99 26.52
C PHE A 153 -14.40 12.43 27.85
N SER A 154 -13.36 13.02 28.43
CA SER A 154 -12.99 12.69 29.80
C SER A 154 -14.06 13.24 30.77
N HIS A 155 -14.38 12.50 31.81
CA HIS A 155 -15.38 12.87 32.79
C HIS A 155 -15.17 14.29 33.40
N PRO A 156 -13.95 14.80 33.63
CA PRO A 156 -13.72 16.17 34.11
C PRO A 156 -14.05 17.24 33.07
N GLU A 157 -13.73 17.01 31.79
CA GLU A 157 -14.02 17.96 30.69
C GLU A 157 -15.53 18.11 30.47
N PHE A 158 -16.27 16.99 30.55
CA PHE A 158 -17.73 17.01 30.43
C PHE A 158 -18.38 17.77 31.62
N ARG A 159 -17.88 17.60 32.83
CA ARG A 159 -18.34 18.34 34.00
C ARG A 159 -18.09 19.85 33.92
N GLN A 160 -16.96 20.26 33.33
CA GLN A 160 -16.66 21.67 33.12
C GLN A 160 -17.62 22.29 32.10
N SER A 161 -17.87 21.60 31.00
CA SER A 161 -18.79 22.06 29.95
C SER A 161 -20.23 22.15 30.47
N LEU A 162 -20.69 21.19 31.27
CA LEU A 162 -22.01 21.26 31.95
C LEU A 162 -22.11 22.38 32.95
N LYS A 163 -21.04 22.65 33.71
CA LYS A 163 -21.04 23.79 34.65
C LYS A 163 -21.10 25.13 33.94
N GLN A 164 -20.42 25.26 32.79
CA GLN A 164 -20.52 26.48 31.99
C GLN A 164 -21.93 26.67 31.41
N LEU A 165 -22.54 25.61 30.87
CA LEU A 165 -23.91 25.66 30.36
C LEU A 165 -24.95 25.94 31.49
N SER A 166 -24.77 25.34 32.65
CA SER A 166 -25.68 25.60 33.79
C SER A 166 -25.46 26.97 34.43
N GLY A 167 -24.25 27.53 34.35
CA GLY A 167 -23.94 28.88 34.83
C GLY A 167 -24.52 29.99 33.94
N GLU A 168 -24.68 29.77 32.66
CA GLU A 168 -25.34 30.70 31.73
C GLU A 168 -26.86 30.70 31.88
N VAL A 169 -27.47 29.68 32.46
CA VAL A 169 -28.94 29.59 32.62
C VAL A 169 -29.39 30.21 33.96
N LEU A 170 -28.46 30.52 34.87
CA LEU A 170 -28.78 31.08 36.20
C LEU A 170 -28.43 32.56 36.36
N THR A 171 -28.10 33.27 35.28
CA THR A 171 -28.01 34.74 35.17
C THR A 171 -29.05 35.25 34.24
#